data_91c2ff7140ec842d15fb8223182529bf
#
_entry.id   91c2ff7140ec842d15fb8223182529bf
#
_cell.length_a   1.000
_cell.length_b   1.000
_cell.length_c   1.000
_cell.angle_alpha   90.00
_cell.angle_beta   90.00
_cell.angle_gamma   90.00
#
_symmetry.space_group_name_H-M   'P 1'
#
loop_
_entity.id
_entity.type
_entity.pdbx_description
1 polymer ?
#
loop_
_entity_poly.entity_id
_entity_poly.type
_entity_poly.pdbx_seq_one_letter_code
_entity_poly.pdbx_strand_id
1 'polypeptide(L)'
;MAKKIVGVDFEPNFINTALVTQGRDSSLEFLKSTAVSSGLDDRGRIVNREKIAEALKEIWATNGYKTKRVALGLASSQVFVRTVNVPKQDLKQLTNDLPAHIAGILPIDPQSLILDFYPIEEVVTDGRPEIRGLVLAAQKGAVESLVSSAEMAGLTVESIDLTAFSLLRYYTTDLAKNGAVLHVFASRSLLHLIITRDGMPELVRSVPIAGFAPAVIDATPAQAEATPESADTKKSAKGSKAKQQLFVDNSAVVTREVLDTIRYYQQSGTDRAVQSILLAGISLNRDEYSQKLQQETGITVFPLYRAGFEDVSEHSFDGIESISDLDDLAACIALGMEAKS
;
A
#
# COMPACT_ATOMS: atom_id res chain seq x y z
N MET A 1 -7.41 -0.37 -28.72
CA MET A 1 -8.00 0.68 -27.86
C MET A 1 -7.29 0.65 -26.53
N ALA A 2 -6.94 1.79 -25.97
CA ALA A 2 -6.36 1.85 -24.63
C ALA A 2 -7.36 1.29 -23.60
N LYS A 3 -6.89 0.45 -22.70
CA LYS A 3 -7.72 -0.23 -21.70
C LYS A 3 -7.82 0.64 -20.46
N LYS A 4 -9.04 0.98 -20.02
CA LYS A 4 -9.27 1.71 -18.78
C LYS A 4 -9.53 0.75 -17.64
N ILE A 5 -8.88 0.98 -16.49
CA ILE A 5 -9.01 0.20 -15.28
C ILE A 5 -9.00 1.14 -14.07
N VAL A 6 -9.68 0.74 -12.99
CA VAL A 6 -9.60 1.45 -11.72
C VAL A 6 -8.78 0.61 -10.75
N GLY A 7 -7.64 1.14 -10.31
CA GLY A 7 -6.92 0.59 -9.19
C GLY A 7 -7.64 0.96 -7.89
N VAL A 8 -7.85 -0.03 -7.02
CA VAL A 8 -8.56 0.13 -5.75
C VAL A 8 -7.68 -0.39 -4.62
N ASP A 9 -7.35 0.49 -3.69
CA ASP A 9 -6.62 0.15 -2.49
C ASP A 9 -7.46 0.40 -1.25
N PHE A 10 -7.33 -0.48 -0.26
CA PHE A 10 -8.11 -0.46 0.96
C PHE A 10 -7.22 -0.12 2.15
N GLU A 11 -7.48 1.04 2.74
CA GLU A 11 -6.82 1.47 3.97
C GLU A 11 -7.82 1.59 5.12
N PRO A 12 -7.37 1.59 6.38
CA PRO A 12 -8.23 1.86 7.52
C PRO A 12 -9.09 3.11 7.30
N ASN A 13 -10.40 2.93 7.28
CA ASN A 13 -11.40 3.99 7.06
C ASN A 13 -11.40 4.66 5.69
N PHE A 14 -10.64 4.17 4.70
CA PHE A 14 -10.59 4.75 3.36
C PHE A 14 -10.59 3.69 2.26
N ILE A 15 -11.24 4.01 1.15
CA ILE A 15 -11.08 3.32 -0.13
C ILE A 15 -10.48 4.33 -1.11
N ASN A 16 -9.28 4.03 -1.59
CA ASN A 16 -8.55 4.84 -2.53
C ASN A 16 -8.73 4.30 -3.94
N THR A 17 -9.04 5.16 -4.90
CA THR A 17 -9.31 4.75 -6.29
C THR A 17 -8.54 5.62 -7.27
N ALA A 18 -7.96 4.97 -8.30
CA ALA A 18 -7.26 5.65 -9.39
C ALA A 18 -7.75 5.11 -10.74
N LEU A 19 -8.32 5.97 -11.57
CA LEU A 19 -8.66 5.62 -12.95
C LEU A 19 -7.43 5.79 -13.83
N VAL A 20 -6.97 4.70 -14.42
CA VAL A 20 -5.77 4.64 -15.26
C VAL A 20 -6.14 4.17 -16.65
N THR A 21 -5.62 4.84 -17.67
CA THR A 21 -5.60 4.35 -19.04
C THR A 21 -4.29 3.61 -19.28
N GLN A 22 -4.39 2.31 -19.51
CA GLN A 22 -3.25 1.45 -19.78
C GLN A 22 -2.85 1.51 -21.25
N GLY A 23 -1.56 1.66 -21.52
CA GLY A 23 -1.00 1.73 -22.85
C GLY A 23 0.52 1.63 -22.82
N ARG A 24 1.17 2.05 -23.92
CA ARG A 24 2.63 2.17 -23.98
C ARG A 24 3.10 3.19 -22.93
N ASP A 25 2.34 4.29 -22.82
CA ASP A 25 2.49 5.31 -21.81
C ASP A 25 1.18 5.32 -21.02
N SER A 26 1.18 4.67 -19.86
CA SER A 26 0.01 4.64 -18.97
C SER A 26 -0.21 6.03 -18.38
N SER A 27 -1.46 6.49 -18.35
CA SER A 27 -1.82 7.81 -17.84
C SER A 27 -2.86 7.72 -16.73
N LEU A 28 -2.70 8.55 -15.70
CA LEU A 28 -3.67 8.73 -14.63
C LEU A 28 -4.71 9.75 -15.08
N GLU A 29 -6.00 9.36 -15.04
CA GLU A 29 -7.11 10.23 -15.44
C GLU A 29 -7.86 10.81 -14.26
N PHE A 30 -7.98 10.06 -13.17
CA PHE A 30 -8.73 10.45 -11.99
C PHE A 30 -8.19 9.77 -10.75
N LEU A 31 -8.22 10.47 -9.61
CA LEU A 31 -7.73 9.96 -8.33
C LEU A 31 -8.66 10.44 -7.22
N LYS A 32 -9.05 9.54 -6.31
CA LYS A 32 -9.94 9.86 -5.18
C LYS A 32 -9.68 8.99 -3.98
N SER A 33 -9.66 9.62 -2.81
CA SER A 33 -9.77 8.94 -1.52
C SER A 33 -11.17 9.14 -0.97
N THR A 34 -11.84 8.07 -0.61
CA THR A 34 -13.21 8.11 -0.08
C THR A 34 -13.23 7.54 1.34
N ALA A 35 -13.69 8.33 2.30
CA ALA A 35 -13.86 7.86 3.67
C ALA A 35 -15.00 6.86 3.76
N VAL A 36 -14.77 5.75 4.48
CA VAL A 36 -15.75 4.72 4.78
C VAL A 36 -15.85 4.51 6.29
N SER A 37 -17.06 4.51 6.82
CA SER A 37 -17.27 4.42 8.26
C SER A 37 -17.27 2.99 8.82
N SER A 38 -17.34 1.98 7.94
CA SER A 38 -17.44 0.59 8.34
C SER A 38 -17.08 -0.36 7.20
N GLY A 39 -16.80 -1.61 7.55
CA GLY A 39 -16.50 -2.67 6.58
C GLY A 39 -15.01 -2.98 6.45
N LEU A 40 -14.13 -2.08 6.92
CA LEU A 40 -12.69 -2.27 7.03
C LEU A 40 -12.28 -2.27 8.50
N ASP A 41 -11.22 -3.01 8.83
CA ASP A 41 -10.57 -2.94 10.14
C ASP A 41 -9.37 -1.96 10.14
N ASP A 42 -8.65 -1.91 11.27
CA ASP A 42 -7.48 -1.07 11.49
C ASP A 42 -6.26 -1.41 10.62
N ARG A 43 -6.36 -2.45 9.79
CA ARG A 43 -5.32 -2.90 8.85
C ARG A 43 -5.77 -2.87 7.40
N GLY A 44 -6.92 -2.28 7.10
CA GLY A 44 -7.49 -2.24 5.77
C GLY A 44 -8.09 -3.59 5.30
N ARG A 45 -8.33 -4.55 6.23
CA ARG A 45 -8.94 -5.83 5.86
C ARG A 45 -10.46 -5.68 5.79
N ILE A 46 -11.07 -6.34 4.80
CA ILE A 46 -12.53 -6.38 4.67
C ILE A 46 -13.10 -7.31 5.73
N VAL A 47 -13.86 -6.74 6.67
CA VAL A 47 -14.57 -7.45 7.74
C VAL A 47 -16.08 -7.52 7.48
N ASN A 48 -16.59 -6.71 6.56
CA ASN A 48 -17.98 -6.76 6.11
C ASN A 48 -18.07 -6.48 4.60
N ARG A 49 -18.35 -7.54 3.83
CA ARG A 49 -18.35 -7.52 2.35
C ARG A 49 -19.48 -6.67 1.79
N GLU A 50 -20.66 -6.73 2.41
CA GLU A 50 -21.86 -5.99 2.00
C GLU A 50 -21.63 -4.50 2.13
N LYS A 51 -21.05 -4.06 3.24
CA LYS A 51 -20.72 -2.64 3.48
C LYS A 51 -19.70 -2.12 2.47
N ILE A 52 -18.70 -2.91 2.15
CA ILE A 52 -17.71 -2.53 1.14
C ILE A 52 -18.33 -2.51 -0.26
N ALA A 53 -19.21 -3.46 -0.58
CA ALA A 53 -19.93 -3.46 -1.86
C ALA A 53 -20.83 -2.22 -2.01
N GLU A 54 -21.55 -1.81 -0.95
CA GLU A 54 -22.32 -0.57 -0.91
C GLU A 54 -21.43 0.65 -1.15
N ALA A 55 -20.31 0.75 -0.42
CA ALA A 55 -19.37 1.85 -0.58
C ALA A 55 -18.78 1.92 -2.00
N LEU A 56 -18.39 0.77 -2.57
CA LEU A 56 -17.90 0.72 -3.95
C LEU A 56 -18.97 1.18 -4.96
N LYS A 57 -20.22 0.77 -4.80
CA LYS A 57 -21.35 1.27 -5.66
C LYS A 57 -21.49 2.78 -5.60
N GLU A 58 -21.43 3.34 -4.39
CA GLU A 58 -21.50 4.78 -4.17
C GLU A 58 -20.32 5.52 -4.79
N ILE A 59 -19.09 5.01 -4.62
CA ILE A 59 -17.89 5.56 -5.22
C ILE A 59 -18.01 5.58 -6.74
N TRP A 60 -18.48 4.49 -7.37
CA TRP A 60 -18.66 4.44 -8.82
C TRP A 60 -19.69 5.42 -9.33
N ALA A 61 -20.81 5.54 -8.61
CA ALA A 61 -21.88 6.49 -8.97
C ALA A 61 -21.41 7.93 -8.83
N THR A 62 -20.75 8.26 -7.71
CA THR A 62 -20.33 9.64 -7.40
C THR A 62 -19.20 10.12 -8.30
N ASN A 63 -18.22 9.24 -8.60
CA ASN A 63 -17.06 9.60 -9.42
C ASN A 63 -17.33 9.44 -10.93
N GLY A 64 -18.47 8.91 -11.32
CA GLY A 64 -18.86 8.75 -12.72
C GLY A 64 -18.00 7.76 -13.50
N TYR A 65 -17.40 6.76 -12.85
CA TYR A 65 -16.60 5.75 -13.52
C TYR A 65 -17.43 4.95 -14.53
N LYS A 66 -17.00 4.97 -15.78
CA LYS A 66 -17.67 4.22 -16.86
C LYS A 66 -17.16 2.78 -16.99
N THR A 67 -15.89 2.55 -16.64
CA THR A 67 -15.34 1.19 -16.61
C THR A 67 -15.77 0.46 -15.34
N LYS A 68 -16.05 -0.83 -15.47
CA LYS A 68 -16.30 -1.73 -14.32
C LYS A 68 -15.08 -2.59 -13.98
N ARG A 69 -13.98 -2.43 -14.69
CA ARG A 69 -12.77 -3.23 -14.55
C ARG A 69 -11.95 -2.67 -13.41
N VAL A 70 -11.55 -3.54 -12.47
CA VAL A 70 -10.78 -3.16 -11.29
C VAL A 70 -9.55 -4.02 -11.08
N ALA A 71 -8.49 -3.39 -10.58
CA ALA A 71 -7.34 -4.05 -9.99
C ALA A 71 -7.37 -3.78 -8.49
N LEU A 72 -7.37 -4.82 -7.66
CA LEU A 72 -7.59 -4.72 -6.22
C LEU A 72 -6.29 -4.93 -5.46
N GLY A 73 -6.03 -4.09 -4.46
CA GLY A 73 -4.96 -4.24 -3.50
C GLY A 73 -5.32 -5.23 -2.40
N LEU A 74 -4.43 -6.20 -2.15
CA LEU A 74 -4.54 -7.11 -1.02
C LEU A 74 -3.59 -6.65 0.08
N ALA A 75 -4.13 -6.44 1.29
CA ALA A 75 -3.35 -6.00 2.44
C ALA A 75 -2.28 -7.03 2.83
N SER A 76 -1.04 -6.56 3.03
CA SER A 76 0.12 -7.42 3.33
C SER A 76 -0.03 -8.22 4.63
N SER A 77 -0.88 -7.77 5.56
CA SER A 77 -1.17 -8.51 6.81
C SER A 77 -1.91 -9.84 6.58
N GLN A 78 -2.40 -10.08 5.37
CA GLN A 78 -3.13 -11.29 4.96
C GLN A 78 -2.32 -12.19 4.03
N VAL A 79 -1.05 -11.86 3.82
CA VAL A 79 -0.15 -12.60 2.92
C VAL A 79 1.15 -12.91 3.63
N PHE A 80 1.56 -14.17 3.55
CA PHE A 80 2.89 -14.61 3.94
C PHE A 80 3.79 -14.56 2.71
N VAL A 81 4.93 -13.93 2.85
CA VAL A 81 5.96 -13.87 1.82
C VAL A 81 7.21 -14.54 2.37
N ARG A 82 7.67 -15.59 1.70
CA ARG A 82 8.84 -16.37 2.13
C ARG A 82 9.68 -16.81 0.94
N THR A 83 10.98 -16.70 1.08
CA THR A 83 11.92 -17.36 0.17
C THR A 83 12.08 -18.81 0.60
N VAL A 84 11.89 -19.73 -0.32
CA VAL A 84 12.02 -21.18 -0.10
C VAL A 84 12.84 -21.83 -1.20
N ASN A 85 13.47 -22.97 -0.86
CA ASN A 85 14.04 -23.85 -1.85
C ASN A 85 13.08 -25.03 -2.06
N VAL A 86 12.77 -25.33 -3.31
CA VAL A 86 11.91 -26.44 -3.69
C VAL A 86 12.62 -27.33 -4.70
N PRO A 87 12.34 -28.65 -4.76
CA PRO A 87 12.96 -29.52 -5.76
C PRO A 87 12.75 -29.01 -7.17
N LYS A 88 13.82 -29.10 -8.00
CA LYS A 88 13.71 -28.70 -9.41
C LYS A 88 12.77 -29.66 -10.15
N GLN A 89 11.67 -29.14 -10.63
CA GLN A 89 10.64 -29.88 -11.39
C GLN A 89 9.90 -28.95 -12.35
N ASP A 90 9.01 -29.50 -13.16
CA ASP A 90 8.12 -28.72 -14.03
C ASP A 90 7.25 -27.75 -13.19
N LEU A 91 7.07 -26.50 -13.65
CA LEU A 91 6.33 -25.47 -12.92
C LEU A 91 4.88 -25.88 -12.60
N LYS A 92 4.22 -26.64 -13.48
CA LYS A 92 2.86 -27.12 -13.22
C LYS A 92 2.84 -28.16 -12.09
N GLN A 93 3.80 -29.06 -12.09
CA GLN A 93 3.94 -30.02 -11.03
C GLN A 93 4.31 -29.33 -9.71
N LEU A 94 5.24 -28.38 -9.76
CA LEU A 94 5.62 -27.56 -8.62
C LEU A 94 4.41 -26.85 -8.01
N THR A 95 3.55 -26.22 -8.82
CA THR A 95 2.35 -25.51 -8.34
C THR A 95 1.41 -26.49 -7.59
N ASN A 96 1.25 -27.72 -8.07
CA ASN A 96 0.44 -28.73 -7.43
C ASN A 96 1.05 -29.24 -6.11
N ASP A 97 2.38 -29.39 -6.08
CA ASP A 97 3.11 -29.94 -4.93
C ASP A 97 3.49 -28.85 -3.90
N LEU A 98 3.37 -27.58 -4.26
CA LEU A 98 3.74 -26.42 -3.44
C LEU A 98 3.11 -26.49 -2.03
N PRO A 99 1.81 -26.81 -1.86
CA PRO A 99 1.22 -26.96 -0.53
C PRO A 99 1.97 -27.93 0.37
N ALA A 100 2.45 -29.06 -0.19
CA ALA A 100 3.22 -30.04 0.56
C ALA A 100 4.62 -29.55 0.91
N HIS A 101 5.27 -28.82 0.00
CA HIS A 101 6.61 -28.27 0.23
C HIS A 101 6.64 -27.18 1.29
N ILE A 102 5.56 -26.39 1.41
CA ILE A 102 5.46 -25.31 2.40
C ILE A 102 4.80 -25.74 3.71
N ALA A 103 4.26 -26.98 3.76
CA ALA A 103 3.71 -27.54 4.99
C ALA A 103 4.81 -27.58 6.07
N GLY A 104 4.54 -26.95 7.22
CA GLY A 104 5.54 -26.81 8.29
C GLY A 104 6.47 -25.59 8.18
N ILE A 105 6.52 -24.90 7.04
CA ILE A 105 7.21 -23.60 6.90
C ILE A 105 6.28 -22.47 7.34
N LEU A 106 5.01 -22.57 6.99
CA LEU A 106 3.99 -21.59 7.37
C LEU A 106 3.21 -22.09 8.62
N PRO A 107 2.82 -21.18 9.51
CA PRO A 107 2.07 -21.51 10.73
C PRO A 107 0.57 -21.75 10.49
N ILE A 108 0.16 -21.93 9.24
CA ILE A 108 -1.24 -22.05 8.80
C ILE A 108 -1.35 -23.23 7.84
N ASP A 109 -2.52 -23.90 7.85
CA ASP A 109 -2.83 -24.98 6.93
C ASP A 109 -2.77 -24.49 5.48
N PRO A 110 -1.91 -25.06 4.63
CA PRO A 110 -1.79 -24.69 3.22
C PRO A 110 -3.09 -24.75 2.42
N GLN A 111 -4.05 -25.60 2.83
CA GLN A 111 -5.35 -25.71 2.16
C GLN A 111 -6.24 -24.46 2.37
N SER A 112 -5.97 -23.68 3.40
CA SER A 112 -6.64 -22.40 3.65
C SER A 112 -6.00 -21.21 2.91
N LEU A 113 -4.97 -21.46 2.10
CA LEU A 113 -4.19 -20.47 1.40
C LEU A 113 -4.39 -20.56 -0.12
N ILE A 114 -4.27 -19.41 -0.77
CA ILE A 114 -4.00 -19.29 -2.20
C ILE A 114 -2.50 -19.06 -2.33
N LEU A 115 -1.84 -19.91 -3.09
CA LEU A 115 -0.39 -19.92 -3.23
C LEU A 115 0.02 -19.46 -4.61
N ASP A 116 1.06 -18.65 -4.65
CA ASP A 116 1.78 -18.29 -5.86
C ASP A 116 3.29 -18.48 -5.64
N PHE A 117 4.01 -18.83 -6.69
CA PHE A 117 5.44 -19.11 -6.63
C PHE A 117 6.17 -18.40 -7.76
N TYR A 118 7.14 -17.58 -7.38
CA TYR A 118 8.01 -16.90 -8.32
C TYR A 118 9.42 -17.50 -8.25
N PRO A 119 9.88 -18.22 -9.28
CA PRO A 119 11.23 -18.78 -9.31
C PRO A 119 12.27 -17.65 -9.45
N ILE A 120 13.33 -17.70 -8.64
CA ILE A 120 14.42 -16.70 -8.65
C ILE A 120 15.65 -17.27 -9.35
N GLU A 121 16.16 -18.40 -8.87
CA GLU A 121 17.40 -19.00 -9.35
C GLU A 121 17.44 -20.51 -9.12
N GLU A 122 18.28 -21.20 -9.88
CA GLU A 122 18.58 -22.60 -9.64
C GLU A 122 19.74 -22.71 -8.65
N VAL A 123 19.60 -23.55 -7.64
CA VAL A 123 20.60 -23.79 -6.60
C VAL A 123 20.87 -25.29 -6.45
N VAL A 124 21.99 -25.64 -5.87
CA VAL A 124 22.28 -27.04 -5.50
C VAL A 124 22.42 -27.11 -3.99
N THR A 125 21.53 -27.83 -3.34
CA THR A 125 21.55 -28.06 -1.89
C THR A 125 21.78 -29.53 -1.63
N ASP A 126 22.83 -29.87 -0.90
CA ASP A 126 23.22 -31.26 -0.59
C ASP A 126 23.31 -32.16 -1.85
N GLY A 127 23.84 -31.61 -2.95
CA GLY A 127 23.99 -32.32 -4.22
C GLY A 127 22.70 -32.52 -5.01
N ARG A 128 21.60 -31.91 -4.59
CA ARG A 128 20.31 -31.99 -5.28
C ARG A 128 19.98 -30.66 -5.96
N PRO A 129 19.51 -30.71 -7.22
CA PRO A 129 19.06 -29.48 -7.90
C PRO A 129 17.74 -28.98 -7.31
N GLU A 130 17.73 -27.72 -6.91
CA GLU A 130 16.55 -27.03 -6.35
C GLU A 130 16.31 -25.70 -7.09
N ILE A 131 15.11 -25.18 -6.97
CA ILE A 131 14.75 -23.82 -7.37
C ILE A 131 14.55 -23.02 -6.09
N ARG A 132 15.36 -22.00 -5.91
CA ARG A 132 15.11 -20.96 -4.92
C ARG A 132 14.06 -20.01 -5.48
N GLY A 133 12.99 -19.77 -4.74
CA GLY A 133 11.91 -18.92 -5.19
C GLY A 133 11.17 -18.25 -4.05
N LEU A 134 10.33 -17.29 -4.42
CA LEU A 134 9.46 -16.57 -3.51
C LEU A 134 8.09 -17.23 -3.51
N VAL A 135 7.62 -17.64 -2.34
CA VAL A 135 6.24 -18.07 -2.12
C VAL A 135 5.44 -16.91 -1.57
N LEU A 136 4.31 -16.64 -2.22
CA LEU A 136 3.26 -15.77 -1.71
C LEU A 136 2.10 -16.68 -1.28
N ALA A 137 1.68 -16.55 -0.04
CA ALA A 137 0.61 -17.36 0.53
C ALA A 137 -0.46 -16.44 1.11
N ALA A 138 -1.51 -16.19 0.34
CA ALA A 138 -2.64 -15.34 0.73
C ALA A 138 -3.72 -16.15 1.44
N GLN A 139 -4.30 -15.61 2.51
CA GLN A 139 -5.46 -16.21 3.14
C GLN A 139 -6.63 -16.25 2.16
N LYS A 140 -7.19 -17.45 1.90
CA LYS A 140 -8.27 -17.67 0.94
C LYS A 140 -9.49 -16.79 1.21
N GLY A 141 -9.90 -16.69 2.47
CA GLY A 141 -11.03 -15.84 2.89
C GLY A 141 -10.79 -14.34 2.64
N ALA A 142 -9.53 -13.88 2.63
CA ALA A 142 -9.20 -12.49 2.31
C ALA A 142 -9.42 -12.19 0.82
N VAL A 143 -8.91 -13.06 -0.05
CA VAL A 143 -9.10 -12.95 -1.50
C VAL A 143 -10.57 -13.07 -1.87
N GLU A 144 -11.28 -14.05 -1.29
CA GLU A 144 -12.72 -14.21 -1.49
C GLU A 144 -13.52 -12.98 -1.04
N SER A 145 -13.10 -12.32 0.05
CA SER A 145 -13.75 -11.09 0.51
C SER A 145 -13.58 -9.93 -0.46
N LEU A 146 -12.39 -9.77 -1.02
CA LEU A 146 -12.11 -8.76 -2.06
C LEU A 146 -12.96 -9.00 -3.30
N VAL A 147 -12.91 -10.22 -3.85
CA VAL A 147 -13.64 -10.59 -5.07
C VAL A 147 -15.13 -10.41 -4.87
N SER A 148 -15.69 -11.01 -3.80
CA SER A 148 -17.13 -10.94 -3.53
C SER A 148 -17.63 -9.51 -3.35
N SER A 149 -16.88 -8.66 -2.64
CA SER A 149 -17.28 -7.25 -2.46
C SER A 149 -17.33 -6.49 -3.78
N ALA A 150 -16.34 -6.71 -4.66
CA ALA A 150 -16.30 -6.09 -5.97
C ALA A 150 -17.42 -6.61 -6.89
N GLU A 151 -17.65 -7.92 -6.95
CA GLU A 151 -18.71 -8.54 -7.74
C GLU A 151 -20.11 -8.10 -7.27
N MET A 152 -20.36 -8.04 -5.97
CA MET A 152 -21.60 -7.52 -5.40
C MET A 152 -21.81 -6.04 -5.75
N ALA A 153 -20.73 -5.28 -5.95
CA ALA A 153 -20.79 -3.91 -6.47
C ALA A 153 -21.02 -3.84 -7.99
N GLY A 154 -21.05 -4.97 -8.69
CA GLY A 154 -21.19 -5.05 -10.15
C GLY A 154 -19.90 -4.73 -10.91
N LEU A 155 -18.74 -4.92 -10.26
CA LEU A 155 -17.42 -4.70 -10.82
C LEU A 155 -16.82 -6.02 -11.33
N THR A 156 -15.87 -5.92 -12.26
CA THR A 156 -15.14 -7.05 -12.82
C THR A 156 -13.69 -6.99 -12.35
N VAL A 157 -13.30 -7.97 -11.55
CA VAL A 157 -11.93 -8.06 -11.02
C VAL A 157 -11.01 -8.58 -12.13
N GLU A 158 -10.03 -7.77 -12.54
CA GLU A 158 -9.03 -8.13 -13.54
C GLU A 158 -7.78 -8.73 -12.90
N SER A 159 -7.40 -8.19 -11.75
CA SER A 159 -6.25 -8.65 -10.99
C SER A 159 -6.39 -8.33 -9.51
N ILE A 160 -5.72 -9.13 -8.71
CA ILE A 160 -5.47 -8.86 -7.28
C ILE A 160 -3.96 -8.91 -7.10
N ASP A 161 -3.41 -7.90 -6.46
CA ASP A 161 -1.99 -7.82 -6.19
C ASP A 161 -1.73 -7.43 -4.74
N LEU A 162 -0.58 -7.82 -4.22
CA LEU A 162 -0.15 -7.38 -2.91
C LEU A 162 0.20 -5.89 -2.98
N THR A 163 -0.54 -5.04 -2.26
CA THR A 163 -0.34 -3.58 -2.28
C THR A 163 1.14 -3.18 -2.10
N ALA A 164 1.86 -3.85 -1.20
CA ALA A 164 3.29 -3.62 -1.00
C ALA A 164 4.13 -3.89 -2.26
N PHE A 165 3.79 -4.89 -3.07
CA PHE A 165 4.52 -5.20 -4.30
C PHE A 165 4.19 -4.24 -5.43
N SER A 166 2.95 -3.79 -5.53
CA SER A 166 2.57 -2.73 -6.46
C SER A 166 3.36 -1.46 -6.17
N LEU A 167 3.49 -1.06 -4.90
CA LEU A 167 4.32 0.08 -4.49
C LEU A 167 5.81 -0.15 -4.82
N LEU A 168 6.33 -1.35 -4.55
CA LEU A 168 7.73 -1.68 -4.85
C LEU A 168 8.04 -1.50 -6.34
N ARG A 169 7.15 -2.01 -7.23
CA ARG A 169 7.32 -1.84 -8.68
C ARG A 169 7.13 -0.39 -9.12
N TYR A 170 6.18 0.30 -8.51
CA TYR A 170 5.89 1.70 -8.82
C TYR A 170 7.08 2.63 -8.54
N TYR A 171 7.80 2.39 -7.45
CA TYR A 171 8.99 3.14 -7.06
C TYR A 171 10.30 2.43 -7.40
N THR A 172 10.30 1.49 -8.37
CA THR A 172 11.52 0.78 -8.77
C THR A 172 12.60 1.75 -9.23
N THR A 173 13.80 1.59 -8.67
CA THR A 173 15.00 2.35 -9.01
C THR A 173 16.18 1.41 -9.19
N ASP A 174 17.24 1.88 -9.87
CA ASP A 174 18.48 1.13 -9.99
C ASP A 174 19.18 0.90 -8.62
N LEU A 175 18.90 1.74 -7.63
CA LEU A 175 19.40 1.60 -6.27
C LEU A 175 18.91 0.30 -5.59
N ALA A 176 17.73 -0.20 -5.98
CA ALA A 176 17.16 -1.42 -5.43
C ALA A 176 17.81 -2.72 -5.96
N LYS A 177 18.67 -2.64 -6.97
CA LYS A 177 19.20 -3.82 -7.68
C LYS A 177 20.40 -4.48 -7.02
N ASN A 178 21.05 -3.82 -6.06
CA ASN A 178 22.28 -4.33 -5.46
C ASN A 178 22.17 -4.37 -3.94
N GLY A 179 22.47 -5.52 -3.36
CA GLY A 179 22.51 -5.74 -1.93
C GLY A 179 21.13 -5.66 -1.25
N ALA A 180 21.14 -5.53 0.07
CA ALA A 180 19.91 -5.45 0.84
C ALA A 180 19.44 -3.99 0.99
N VAL A 181 18.22 -3.71 0.54
CA VAL A 181 17.61 -2.37 0.53
C VAL A 181 16.28 -2.43 1.28
N LEU A 182 16.09 -1.52 2.23
CA LEU A 182 14.81 -1.33 2.90
C LEU A 182 14.00 -0.26 2.17
N HIS A 183 12.84 -0.65 1.65
CA HIS A 183 11.84 0.26 1.10
C HIS A 183 10.83 0.62 2.18
N VAL A 184 10.64 1.89 2.40
CA VAL A 184 9.72 2.47 3.37
C VAL A 184 8.66 3.27 2.61
N PHE A 185 7.44 2.77 2.55
CA PHE A 185 6.31 3.43 1.92
C PHE A 185 5.27 3.74 2.99
N ALA A 186 5.10 5.02 3.29
CA ALA A 186 4.12 5.47 4.27
C ALA A 186 2.94 6.11 3.56
N SER A 187 1.75 5.56 3.76
CA SER A 187 0.47 6.17 3.42
C SER A 187 -0.14 6.86 4.64
N ARG A 188 -1.39 7.31 4.53
CA ARG A 188 -2.11 7.97 5.65
C ARG A 188 -2.24 7.10 6.89
N SER A 189 -2.41 5.81 6.72
CA SER A 189 -2.76 4.89 7.81
C SER A 189 -1.95 3.61 7.85
N LEU A 190 -1.14 3.35 6.83
CA LEU A 190 -0.30 2.16 6.73
C LEU A 190 1.15 2.53 6.41
N LEU A 191 2.05 1.79 7.03
CA LEU A 191 3.48 1.79 6.73
C LEU A 191 3.83 0.44 6.12
N HIS A 192 4.29 0.44 4.87
CA HIS A 192 4.81 -0.75 4.20
C HIS A 192 6.33 -0.75 4.28
N LEU A 193 6.88 -1.81 4.82
CA LEU A 193 8.30 -2.03 5.01
C LEU A 193 8.69 -3.29 4.23
N ILE A 194 9.50 -3.13 3.19
CA ILE A 194 9.91 -4.23 2.32
C ILE A 194 11.44 -4.25 2.28
N ILE A 195 12.04 -5.36 2.63
CA ILE A 195 13.47 -5.55 2.37
C ILE A 195 13.61 -6.39 1.11
N THR A 196 14.33 -5.83 0.14
CA THR A 196 14.77 -6.56 -1.04
C THR A 196 16.25 -6.86 -0.92
N ARG A 197 16.70 -7.99 -1.48
CA ARG A 197 18.10 -8.29 -1.73
C ARG A 197 18.28 -8.53 -3.22
N ASP A 198 19.19 -7.79 -3.82
CA ASP A 198 19.44 -7.85 -5.26
C ASP A 198 18.15 -7.72 -6.10
N GLY A 199 17.27 -6.83 -5.65
CA GLY A 199 15.97 -6.56 -6.26
C GLY A 199 14.83 -7.53 -5.89
N MET A 200 15.12 -8.63 -5.19
CA MET A 200 14.11 -9.64 -4.81
C MET A 200 13.61 -9.45 -3.38
N PRO A 201 12.29 -9.45 -3.14
CA PRO A 201 11.73 -9.31 -1.80
C PRO A 201 12.12 -10.48 -0.89
N GLU A 202 12.65 -10.17 0.30
CA GLU A 202 12.94 -11.15 1.34
C GLU A 202 12.07 -10.98 2.60
N LEU A 203 11.63 -9.73 2.87
CA LEU A 203 10.77 -9.42 4.00
C LEU A 203 9.71 -8.42 3.57
N VAL A 204 8.47 -8.66 3.94
CA VAL A 204 7.35 -7.74 3.74
C VAL A 204 6.57 -7.59 5.05
N ARG A 205 6.40 -6.36 5.50
CA ARG A 205 5.56 -6.01 6.65
C ARG A 205 4.67 -4.83 6.29
N SER A 206 3.46 -4.82 6.81
CA SER A 206 2.62 -3.61 6.84
C SER A 206 2.14 -3.39 8.26
N VAL A 207 2.30 -2.17 8.73
CA VAL A 207 2.01 -1.76 10.10
C VAL A 207 1.01 -0.61 10.07
N PRO A 208 -0.08 -0.69 10.83
CA PRO A 208 -0.96 0.46 11.01
C PRO A 208 -0.20 1.61 11.70
N ILE A 209 -0.33 2.81 11.15
CA ILE A 209 0.17 4.04 11.76
C ILE A 209 -1.03 4.90 12.14
N ALA A 210 -1.27 5.04 13.45
CA ALA A 210 -2.35 5.87 13.94
C ALA A 210 -2.02 7.35 13.72
N GLY A 211 -2.94 8.12 13.13
CA GLY A 211 -2.89 9.58 13.22
C GLY A 211 -2.74 10.39 11.94
N PHE A 212 -2.63 9.80 10.75
CA PHE A 212 -2.76 10.55 9.48
C PHE A 212 -4.21 10.66 9.00
N ALA A 213 -5.18 10.00 9.67
CA ALA A 213 -6.58 10.21 9.36
C ALA A 213 -6.95 11.66 9.71
N PRO A 214 -7.51 12.46 8.78
CA PRO A 214 -8.14 13.70 9.18
C PRO A 214 -9.19 13.35 10.23
N ALA A 215 -9.11 13.98 11.40
CA ALA A 215 -10.17 13.88 12.36
C ALA A 215 -11.44 14.34 11.63
N VAL A 216 -12.37 13.41 11.34
CA VAL A 216 -13.72 13.77 10.97
C VAL A 216 -14.30 14.41 12.23
N ILE A 217 -14.13 15.73 12.33
CA ILE A 217 -14.84 16.49 13.33
C ILE A 217 -16.28 16.54 12.80
N ASP A 218 -17.10 15.58 13.21
CA ASP A 218 -18.54 15.75 13.24
C ASP A 218 -18.80 16.90 14.22
N ALA A 219 -18.82 18.10 13.66
CA ALA A 219 -19.29 19.27 14.38
C ALA A 219 -20.82 19.16 14.52
N THR A 220 -21.25 18.26 15.39
CA THR A 220 -22.54 18.43 16.03
C THR A 220 -22.39 19.62 16.97
N PRO A 221 -23.09 20.72 16.78
CA PRO A 221 -23.00 21.83 17.71
C PRO A 221 -23.58 21.40 19.05
N ALA A 222 -22.71 21.09 20.01
CA ALA A 222 -23.12 21.04 21.41
C ALA A 222 -23.67 22.44 21.75
N GLN A 223 -24.92 22.48 22.15
CA GLN A 223 -25.57 23.64 22.70
C GLN A 223 -24.73 24.19 23.86
N ALA A 224 -24.01 25.26 23.62
CA ALA A 224 -23.46 26.08 24.69
C ALA A 224 -24.55 27.06 25.10
N GLU A 225 -25.05 26.86 26.29
CA GLU A 225 -25.93 27.81 26.99
C GLU A 225 -25.26 29.19 27.03
N ALA A 226 -25.98 30.16 26.53
CA ALA A 226 -25.62 31.56 26.52
C ALA A 226 -25.77 32.17 27.91
N THR A 227 -24.71 32.81 28.40
CA THR A 227 -24.85 33.94 29.30
C THR A 227 -24.43 35.22 28.59
N PRO A 228 -25.23 36.31 28.71
CA PRO A 228 -24.94 37.51 27.92
C PRO A 228 -24.10 38.50 28.73
N GLU A 229 -23.06 39.09 28.14
CA GLU A 229 -22.74 40.48 28.41
C GLU A 229 -21.71 41.08 27.44
N SER A 230 -22.15 42.22 26.98
CA SER A 230 -21.45 43.43 26.50
C SER A 230 -20.85 43.49 25.10
N ALA A 231 -21.41 44.51 24.47
CA ALA A 231 -21.30 45.05 23.15
C ALA A 231 -19.93 45.66 22.77
N ASP A 232 -19.86 45.88 21.44
CA ASP A 232 -19.06 46.86 20.65
C ASP A 232 -17.59 46.50 20.30
N THR A 233 -17.34 46.23 19.07
CA THR A 233 -16.80 47.12 18.04
C THR A 233 -16.46 46.41 16.72
N LYS A 234 -16.93 47.02 15.67
CA LYS A 234 -16.80 46.89 14.23
C LYS A 234 -15.50 46.39 13.61
N LYS A 235 -15.73 45.69 12.49
CA LYS A 235 -15.08 45.74 11.15
C LYS A 235 -14.07 44.68 10.76
N SER A 236 -14.56 43.90 9.82
CA SER A 236 -13.95 43.43 8.55
C SER A 236 -12.53 42.79 8.59
N ALA A 237 -12.56 41.45 8.45
CA ALA A 237 -11.61 40.74 7.60
C ALA A 237 -12.30 39.46 7.10
N LYS A 238 -12.63 39.42 5.81
CA LYS A 238 -12.86 38.17 5.07
C LYS A 238 -11.52 37.46 5.02
N GLY A 239 -11.23 36.63 5.98
CA GLY A 239 -10.12 35.69 6.00
C GLY A 239 -10.70 34.32 5.78
N SER A 240 -10.35 33.66 4.69
CA SER A 240 -10.59 32.26 4.49
C SER A 240 -9.99 31.53 5.70
N LYS A 241 -10.84 30.89 6.51
CA LYS A 241 -10.41 29.96 7.52
C LYS A 241 -9.90 28.73 6.76
N ALA A 242 -8.62 28.73 6.42
CA ALA A 242 -7.90 27.52 6.09
C ALA A 242 -8.11 26.57 7.28
N LYS A 243 -8.77 25.43 7.02
CA LYS A 243 -8.82 24.34 7.98
C LYS A 243 -7.39 23.89 8.19
N GLN A 244 -6.81 24.28 9.31
CA GLN A 244 -5.52 23.78 9.75
C GLN A 244 -5.71 22.30 10.05
N GLN A 245 -5.31 21.46 9.11
CA GLN A 245 -5.29 19.99 9.27
C GLN A 245 -4.22 19.72 10.34
N LEU A 246 -4.63 19.22 11.49
CA LEU A 246 -3.68 18.78 12.53
C LEU A 246 -2.99 17.52 12.00
N PHE A 247 -1.79 17.67 11.47
CA PHE A 247 -0.91 16.55 11.17
C PHE A 247 -0.32 16.04 12.48
N VAL A 248 -0.61 14.80 12.82
CA VAL A 248 0.09 14.11 13.90
C VAL A 248 1.46 13.71 13.37
N ASP A 249 2.52 14.17 14.01
CA ASP A 249 3.88 13.78 13.65
C ASP A 249 4.13 12.31 14.02
N ASN A 250 4.01 11.43 13.04
CA ASN A 250 4.28 9.99 13.20
C ASN A 250 5.74 9.60 12.95
N SER A 251 6.63 10.55 12.77
CA SER A 251 8.03 10.28 12.46
C SER A 251 8.68 9.34 13.47
N ALA A 252 8.36 9.48 14.75
CA ALA A 252 8.88 8.61 15.80
C ALA A 252 8.38 7.16 15.68
N VAL A 253 7.11 6.97 15.29
CA VAL A 253 6.53 5.64 15.06
C VAL A 253 7.18 4.98 13.85
N VAL A 254 7.29 5.71 12.75
CA VAL A 254 7.94 5.23 11.52
C VAL A 254 9.39 4.86 11.79
N THR A 255 10.14 5.70 12.48
CA THR A 255 11.54 5.44 12.83
C THR A 255 11.68 4.16 13.67
N ARG A 256 10.82 3.99 14.69
CA ARG A 256 10.83 2.78 15.51
C ARG A 256 10.58 1.53 14.68
N GLU A 257 9.55 1.52 13.82
CA GLU A 257 9.21 0.38 12.98
C GLU A 257 10.31 0.06 11.96
N VAL A 258 10.99 1.09 11.43
CA VAL A 258 12.17 0.94 10.57
C VAL A 258 13.30 0.25 11.32
N LEU A 259 13.67 0.74 12.50
CA LEU A 259 14.72 0.16 13.34
C LEU A 259 14.41 -1.29 13.75
N ASP A 260 13.17 -1.57 14.13
CA ASP A 260 12.75 -2.92 14.52
C ASP A 260 12.77 -3.88 13.32
N THR A 261 12.41 -3.40 12.13
CA THR A 261 12.48 -4.20 10.89
C THR A 261 13.92 -4.51 10.49
N ILE A 262 14.82 -3.54 10.57
CA ILE A 262 16.25 -3.74 10.31
C ILE A 262 16.83 -4.74 11.29
N ARG A 263 16.55 -4.60 12.59
CA ARG A 263 17.01 -5.51 13.64
C ARG A 263 16.53 -6.93 13.42
N TYR A 264 15.25 -7.11 13.15
CA TYR A 264 14.67 -8.41 12.86
C TYR A 264 15.34 -9.08 11.65
N TYR A 265 15.54 -8.31 10.57
CA TYR A 265 16.18 -8.82 9.37
C TYR A 265 17.63 -9.25 9.62
N GLN A 266 18.39 -8.43 10.33
CA GLN A 266 19.80 -8.75 10.68
C GLN A 266 19.93 -9.99 11.57
N GLN A 267 18.98 -10.21 12.48
CA GLN A 267 18.97 -11.39 13.35
C GLN A 267 18.59 -12.68 12.63
N SER A 268 17.95 -12.61 11.48
CA SER A 268 17.46 -13.78 10.76
C SER A 268 18.52 -14.52 9.94
N GLY A 269 19.79 -14.10 9.96
CA GLY A 269 20.90 -14.77 9.30
C GLY A 269 22.21 -13.98 9.27
N THR A 270 23.30 -14.63 8.95
CA THR A 270 24.59 -13.98 8.72
C THR A 270 24.57 -13.21 7.40
N ASP A 271 25.31 -12.09 7.35
CA ASP A 271 25.44 -11.24 6.16
C ASP A 271 24.15 -10.54 5.69
N ARG A 272 23.29 -10.14 6.66
CA ARG A 272 22.03 -9.44 6.40
C ARG A 272 22.07 -7.97 6.81
N ALA A 273 23.09 -7.25 6.36
CA ALA A 273 23.18 -5.81 6.57
C ALA A 273 22.34 -5.06 5.52
N VAL A 274 21.42 -4.21 5.97
CA VAL A 274 20.72 -3.26 5.10
C VAL A 274 21.71 -2.16 4.70
N GLN A 275 21.88 -1.94 3.40
CA GLN A 275 22.88 -1.03 2.85
C GLN A 275 22.30 0.37 2.57
N SER A 276 21.00 0.44 2.25
CA SER A 276 20.31 1.69 1.98
C SER A 276 18.84 1.61 2.33
N ILE A 277 18.23 2.78 2.53
CA ILE A 277 16.80 2.95 2.77
C ILE A 277 16.24 3.82 1.65
N LEU A 278 15.16 3.36 1.01
CA LEU A 278 14.39 4.13 0.04
C LEU A 278 13.08 4.56 0.71
N LEU A 279 12.83 5.87 0.74
CA LEU A 279 11.72 6.46 1.49
C LEU A 279 10.73 7.15 0.55
N ALA A 280 9.46 6.75 0.56
CA ALA A 280 8.38 7.37 -0.20
C ALA A 280 7.08 7.48 0.63
N GLY A 281 6.17 8.33 0.17
CA GLY A 281 4.80 8.36 0.64
C GLY A 281 4.55 9.12 1.93
N ILE A 282 5.49 9.76 2.56
CA ILE A 282 5.23 10.53 3.78
C ILE A 282 4.85 11.96 3.42
N SER A 283 3.69 12.42 3.91
CA SER A 283 3.23 13.81 3.81
C SER A 283 4.13 14.83 4.56
N LEU A 284 5.20 14.35 5.19
CA LEU A 284 6.18 15.15 5.88
C LEU A 284 7.23 15.71 4.92
N ASN A 285 7.99 16.70 5.38
CA ASN A 285 9.20 17.14 4.70
C ASN A 285 10.17 15.94 4.57
N ARG A 286 10.08 15.22 3.43
CA ARG A 286 10.83 13.99 3.18
C ARG A 286 12.33 14.18 3.31
N ASP A 287 12.85 15.32 2.89
CA ASP A 287 14.27 15.62 2.94
C ASP A 287 14.75 15.73 4.39
N GLU A 288 14.00 16.44 5.23
CA GLU A 288 14.30 16.58 6.66
C GLU A 288 14.18 15.23 7.38
N TYR A 289 13.11 14.49 7.11
CA TYR A 289 12.91 13.19 7.72
C TYR A 289 13.94 12.17 7.26
N SER A 290 14.38 12.19 6.00
CA SER A 290 15.45 11.35 5.48
C SER A 290 16.75 11.59 6.22
N GLN A 291 17.10 12.85 6.46
CA GLN A 291 18.32 13.21 7.22
C GLN A 291 18.23 12.70 8.67
N LYS A 292 17.09 12.89 9.32
CA LYS A 292 16.85 12.38 10.68
C LYS A 292 16.95 10.87 10.73
N LEU A 293 16.28 10.16 9.83
CA LEU A 293 16.29 8.71 9.76
C LEU A 293 17.70 8.16 9.49
N GLN A 294 18.47 8.83 8.62
CA GLN A 294 19.87 8.49 8.38
C GLN A 294 20.75 8.67 9.63
N GLN A 295 20.54 9.73 10.41
CA GLN A 295 21.25 9.93 11.67
C GLN A 295 20.95 8.84 12.69
N GLU A 296 19.68 8.43 12.80
CA GLU A 296 19.24 7.42 13.78
C GLU A 296 19.61 5.98 13.39
N THR A 297 19.64 5.68 12.09
CA THR A 297 19.96 4.32 11.59
C THR A 297 21.43 4.12 11.26
N GLY A 298 22.17 5.19 10.94
CA GLY A 298 23.50 5.13 10.36
C GLY A 298 23.52 4.61 8.91
N ILE A 299 22.35 4.48 8.27
CA ILE A 299 22.21 3.94 6.90
C ILE A 299 21.81 5.09 5.97
N THR A 300 22.38 5.12 4.77
CA THR A 300 22.04 6.14 3.78
C THR A 300 20.55 6.05 3.39
N VAL A 301 19.84 7.16 3.48
CA VAL A 301 18.42 7.27 3.15
C VAL A 301 18.25 8.09 1.88
N PHE A 302 17.58 7.53 0.90
CA PHE A 302 17.24 8.19 -0.36
C PHE A 302 15.74 8.49 -0.39
N PRO A 303 15.32 9.77 -0.38
CA PRO A 303 13.93 10.13 -0.62
C PRO A 303 13.57 9.81 -2.07
N LEU A 304 12.47 9.11 -2.27
CA LEU A 304 11.94 8.78 -3.58
C LEU A 304 10.86 9.80 -3.97
N TYR A 305 11.02 10.37 -5.12
CA TYR A 305 10.04 11.20 -5.80
C TYR A 305 9.73 10.55 -7.13
N ARG A 306 8.46 10.35 -7.46
CA ARG A 306 8.17 9.85 -8.78
C ARG A 306 8.25 10.98 -9.80
N ALA A 307 9.15 10.83 -10.76
CA ALA A 307 9.16 11.63 -11.98
C ALA A 307 7.99 11.20 -12.88
N GLY A 308 7.32 12.14 -13.52
CA GLY A 308 6.30 11.87 -14.54
C GLY A 308 4.87 12.26 -14.18
N PHE A 309 4.62 12.82 -13.01
CA PHE A 309 3.37 13.54 -12.71
C PHE A 309 3.55 15.06 -12.65
N GLU A 310 4.71 15.57 -13.07
CA GLU A 310 5.00 17.01 -13.14
C GLU A 310 4.04 17.76 -14.07
N ASP A 311 3.43 17.05 -15.06
CA ASP A 311 2.43 17.59 -15.99
C ASP A 311 0.98 17.38 -15.54
N VAL A 312 0.75 16.73 -14.40
CA VAL A 312 -0.59 16.60 -13.84
C VAL A 312 -0.95 17.94 -13.23
N SER A 313 -1.65 18.76 -14.00
CA SER A 313 -2.14 20.06 -13.52
C SER A 313 -2.97 19.87 -12.27
N GLU A 314 -2.69 20.64 -11.22
CA GLU A 314 -3.40 20.67 -9.92
C GLU A 314 -4.94 20.75 -10.05
N HIS A 315 -5.44 21.08 -11.23
CA HIS A 315 -6.85 21.25 -11.54
C HIS A 315 -7.58 19.96 -11.95
N SER A 316 -6.88 18.83 -12.07
CA SER A 316 -7.48 17.58 -12.59
C SER A 316 -7.99 16.63 -11.51
N PHE A 317 -7.75 16.91 -10.23
CA PHE A 317 -8.07 15.99 -9.15
C PHE A 317 -8.84 16.67 -8.03
N ASP A 318 -10.14 16.33 -7.94
CA ASP A 318 -11.01 16.80 -6.88
C ASP A 318 -10.51 16.29 -5.50
N GLY A 319 -10.09 17.21 -4.62
CA GLY A 319 -9.66 16.90 -3.25
C GLY A 319 -8.17 16.56 -3.09
N ILE A 320 -7.34 16.80 -4.11
CA ILE A 320 -5.89 16.73 -4.00
C ILE A 320 -5.35 18.16 -3.98
N GLU A 321 -4.85 18.58 -2.83
CA GLU A 321 -4.38 19.95 -2.60
C GLU A 321 -2.87 20.10 -2.87
N SER A 322 -2.14 18.97 -3.02
CA SER A 322 -0.69 18.99 -3.22
C SER A 322 -0.15 17.71 -3.87
N ILE A 323 1.06 17.79 -4.45
CA ILE A 323 1.81 16.64 -5.00
C ILE A 323 2.09 15.58 -3.91
N SER A 324 2.20 15.99 -2.64
CA SER A 324 2.36 15.06 -1.51
C SER A 324 1.17 14.11 -1.34
N ASP A 325 -0.04 14.54 -1.73
CA ASP A 325 -1.25 13.71 -1.66
C ASP A 325 -1.23 12.59 -2.70
N LEU A 326 -0.51 12.77 -3.82
CA LEU A 326 -0.31 11.72 -4.83
C LEU A 326 0.47 10.53 -4.29
N ASP A 327 1.48 10.78 -3.47
CA ASP A 327 2.27 9.72 -2.86
C ASP A 327 1.47 8.93 -1.83
N ASP A 328 0.55 9.57 -1.10
CA ASP A 328 -0.35 8.89 -0.16
C ASP A 328 -1.32 7.94 -0.88
N LEU A 329 -1.58 8.19 -2.17
CA LEU A 329 -2.46 7.39 -3.02
C LEU A 329 -1.70 6.54 -4.06
N ALA A 330 -0.39 6.43 -3.91
CA ALA A 330 0.47 5.71 -4.85
C ALA A 330 0.05 4.24 -5.03
N ALA A 331 -0.48 3.61 -4.00
CA ALA A 331 -0.91 2.21 -4.05
C ALA A 331 -2.01 1.98 -5.10
N CYS A 332 -3.10 2.75 -5.08
CA CYS A 332 -4.17 2.58 -6.06
C CYS A 332 -3.73 2.97 -7.49
N ILE A 333 -2.82 3.95 -7.63
CA ILE A 333 -2.23 4.29 -8.93
C ILE A 333 -1.41 3.12 -9.46
N ALA A 334 -0.53 2.55 -8.64
CA ALA A 334 0.32 1.42 -8.98
C ALA A 334 -0.50 0.20 -9.42
N LEU A 335 -1.53 -0.15 -8.66
CA LEU A 335 -2.47 -1.23 -9.00
C LEU A 335 -3.13 -1.02 -10.37
N GLY A 336 -3.57 0.20 -10.66
CA GLY A 336 -4.18 0.53 -11.96
C GLY A 336 -3.18 0.47 -13.13
N MET A 337 -1.93 0.85 -12.93
CA MET A 337 -0.90 0.87 -13.97
C MET A 337 -0.43 -0.54 -14.35
N GLU A 338 -0.42 -1.48 -13.41
CA GLU A 338 0.24 -2.76 -13.55
C GLU A 338 -0.67 -3.95 -13.88
N ALA A 339 -1.98 -3.76 -13.84
CA ALA A 339 -2.93 -4.82 -14.18
C ALA A 339 -2.72 -5.31 -15.64
N LYS A 340 -1.59 -5.96 -15.88
CA LYS A 340 -1.31 -6.72 -17.11
C LYS A 340 -1.65 -8.17 -16.85
N SER A 341 -2.61 -8.64 -17.64
CA SER A 341 -2.94 -10.07 -17.76
C SER A 341 -1.78 -10.88 -18.30
#